data_db45767239376c3fdbf5b003bb8d783f
#
_entry.id   db45767239376c3fdbf5b003bb8d783f
#
_cell.length_a   1.000
_cell.length_b   1.000
_cell.length_c   1.000
_cell.angle_alpha   90.00
_cell.angle_beta   90.00
_cell.angle_gamma   90.00
#
_symmetry.space_group_name_H-M   'P 1'
#
loop_
_entity.id
_entity.type
_entity.pdbx_description
1 polymer ?
#
loop_
_entity_poly.entity_id
_entity_poly.type
_entity_poly.pdbx_seq_one_letter_code
_entity_poly.pdbx_strand_id
1 'polypeptide(L)'
;MTSKLPGRWLERSLRTFAILGALAIAVTTYVDWRALRRGTEQTQQTRRLLQSTEQVLSLVKDAETGQRGYLLTGDESYLTPHLAADTKLPGALFELLEAATAEPEQAGRIAQIQLLTQQKLTELAETIRVARSEGRERAIEIVKTNSGRNIMDDIRVLCTAVTQDEYRKLVEHSRQLQRQADINRGVIVLAGLLLVCLLFCAERVASRAFAKREQVMRQLDESQRLMQTTLMGIGDAVICTDERGRVTLINPVAQKLTGWNHEDAIGQPLETVFRIEDETSRTPRESPVMKVLREGTVVGLANHTVLVNRTGAAISDRRQRRPDTRPGR
;
A
#
# COMPACT_ATOMS: atom_id res chain seq x y z
N MET A 1 -4.43 33.03 19.52
CA MET A 1 -5.12 31.74 19.41
C MET A 1 -4.75 31.10 18.06
N THR A 2 -3.86 30.15 18.07
CA THR A 2 -3.29 29.49 16.87
C THR A 2 -4.27 28.43 16.36
N SER A 3 -5.01 28.74 15.30
CA SER A 3 -5.81 27.75 14.57
C SER A 3 -4.88 26.75 13.90
N LYS A 4 -4.71 25.58 14.52
CA LYS A 4 -4.00 24.44 13.95
C LYS A 4 -4.68 24.08 12.62
N LEU A 5 -3.97 24.25 11.53
CA LEU A 5 -4.37 23.94 10.17
C LEU A 5 -4.86 22.47 10.08
N PRO A 6 -6.13 22.21 9.70
CA PRO A 6 -6.69 20.86 9.59
C PRO A 6 -6.00 19.97 8.53
N GLY A 7 -5.20 20.58 7.63
CA GLY A 7 -4.53 19.86 6.54
C GLY A 7 -3.42 18.90 6.99
N ARG A 8 -2.63 19.25 8.02
CA ARG A 8 -1.48 18.41 8.46
C ARG A 8 -1.91 17.10 9.14
N TRP A 9 -3.05 17.10 9.82
CA TRP A 9 -3.60 15.89 10.43
C TRP A 9 -4.18 14.95 9.38
N LEU A 10 -4.87 15.49 8.37
CA LEU A 10 -5.42 14.71 7.26
C LEU A 10 -4.31 14.06 6.40
N GLU A 11 -3.24 14.79 6.09
CA GLU A 11 -2.10 14.24 5.38
C GLU A 11 -1.40 13.11 6.15
N ARG A 12 -1.25 13.26 7.47
CA ARG A 12 -0.67 12.21 8.32
C ARG A 12 -1.55 10.97 8.37
N SER A 13 -2.85 11.12 8.54
CA SER A 13 -3.79 9.99 8.55
C SER A 13 -3.85 9.26 7.21
N LEU A 14 -3.84 9.97 6.08
CA LEU A 14 -3.78 9.36 4.75
C LEU A 14 -2.51 8.56 4.50
N ARG A 15 -1.35 9.08 4.93
CA ARG A 15 -0.07 8.36 4.85
C ARG A 15 -0.08 7.11 5.74
N THR A 16 -0.60 7.18 6.95
CA THR A 16 -0.71 6.02 7.83
C THR A 16 -1.64 4.95 7.27
N PHE A 17 -2.78 5.30 6.69
CA PHE A 17 -3.68 4.35 6.03
C PHE A 17 -3.05 3.72 4.77
N ALA A 18 -2.32 4.48 3.98
CA ALA A 18 -1.59 3.94 2.83
C ALA A 18 -0.51 2.93 3.25
N ILE A 19 0.25 3.23 4.31
CA ILE A 19 1.27 2.32 4.86
C ILE A 19 0.61 1.05 5.43
N LEU A 20 -0.48 1.18 6.18
CA LEU A 20 -1.23 0.04 6.72
C LEU A 20 -1.81 -0.84 5.61
N GLY A 21 -2.35 -0.24 4.53
CA GLY A 21 -2.82 -0.97 3.36
C GLY A 21 -1.70 -1.74 2.65
N ALA A 22 -0.55 -1.11 2.42
CA ALA A 22 0.62 -1.76 1.84
C ALA A 22 1.16 -2.89 2.72
N LEU A 23 1.17 -2.69 4.05
CA LEU A 23 1.59 -3.72 5.00
C LEU A 23 0.61 -4.91 5.00
N ALA A 24 -0.69 -4.66 4.93
CA ALA A 24 -1.69 -5.73 4.85
C ALA A 24 -1.52 -6.57 3.58
N ILE A 25 -1.26 -5.93 2.43
CA ILE A 25 -0.98 -6.63 1.16
C ILE A 25 0.32 -7.46 1.28
N ALA A 26 1.37 -6.90 1.87
CA ALA A 26 2.64 -7.62 2.05
C ALA A 26 2.48 -8.85 2.97
N VAL A 27 1.74 -8.71 4.07
CA VAL A 27 1.46 -9.80 5.01
C VAL A 27 0.62 -10.90 4.36
N THR A 28 -0.46 -10.56 3.64
CA THR A 28 -1.28 -11.54 2.92
C THR A 28 -0.48 -12.29 1.86
N THR A 29 0.33 -11.58 1.07
CA THR A 29 1.21 -12.19 0.06
C THR A 29 2.24 -13.13 0.69
N TYR A 30 2.83 -12.76 1.82
CA TYR A 30 3.78 -13.61 2.55
C TYR A 30 3.11 -14.87 3.11
N VAL A 31 1.92 -14.74 3.67
CA VAL A 31 1.13 -15.89 4.17
C VAL A 31 0.80 -16.86 3.03
N ASP A 32 0.37 -16.36 1.87
CA ASP A 32 0.09 -17.16 0.68
C ASP A 32 1.32 -17.90 0.19
N TRP A 33 2.45 -17.20 0.07
CA TRP A 33 3.70 -17.82 -0.35
C TRP A 33 4.13 -18.95 0.60
N ARG A 34 3.96 -18.75 1.91
CA ARG A 34 4.28 -19.76 2.92
C ARG A 34 3.34 -20.97 2.86
N ALA A 35 2.04 -20.74 2.61
CA ALA A 35 1.05 -21.79 2.42
C ALA A 35 1.34 -22.61 1.16
N LEU A 36 1.71 -21.94 0.06
CA LEU A 36 2.09 -22.61 -1.20
C LEU A 36 3.30 -23.52 -1.02
N ARG A 37 4.34 -23.07 -0.31
CA ARG A 37 5.54 -23.91 -0.03
C ARG A 37 5.19 -25.16 0.77
N ARG A 38 4.40 -25.03 1.84
CA ARG A 38 3.98 -26.21 2.62
C ARG A 38 3.12 -27.17 1.81
N GLY A 39 2.22 -26.67 0.96
CA GLY A 39 1.38 -27.47 0.10
C GLY A 39 2.17 -28.29 -0.93
N THR A 40 3.30 -27.78 -1.42
CA THR A 40 4.17 -28.52 -2.37
C THR A 40 4.87 -29.72 -1.71
N GLU A 41 5.32 -29.60 -0.47
CA GLU A 41 5.98 -30.68 0.27
C GLU A 41 5.02 -31.85 0.54
N GLN A 42 3.82 -31.55 1.07
CA GLN A 42 2.79 -32.56 1.30
C GLN A 42 2.35 -33.26 0.02
N THR A 43 2.15 -32.49 -1.06
CA THR A 43 1.77 -33.05 -2.36
C THR A 43 2.85 -33.99 -2.91
N GLN A 44 4.14 -33.68 -2.70
CA GLN A 44 5.24 -34.55 -3.11
C GLN A 44 5.27 -35.85 -2.31
N GLN A 45 5.04 -35.80 -1.00
CA GLN A 45 4.99 -36.98 -0.15
C GLN A 45 3.86 -37.93 -0.57
N THR A 46 2.64 -37.40 -0.70
CA THR A 46 1.50 -38.19 -1.18
C THR A 46 1.75 -38.81 -2.57
N ARG A 47 2.35 -38.06 -3.51
CA ARG A 47 2.69 -38.57 -4.83
C ARG A 47 3.72 -39.72 -4.76
N ARG A 48 4.72 -39.62 -3.90
CA ARG A 48 5.70 -40.71 -3.68
C ARG A 48 4.99 -41.94 -3.17
N LEU A 49 4.12 -41.83 -2.19
CA LEU A 49 3.38 -42.95 -1.65
C LEU A 49 2.48 -43.63 -2.69
N LEU A 50 1.75 -42.84 -3.50
CA LEU A 50 0.95 -43.36 -4.62
C LEU A 50 1.83 -44.09 -5.63
N GLN A 51 2.93 -43.53 -6.04
CA GLN A 51 3.83 -44.09 -7.05
C GLN A 51 4.49 -45.38 -6.57
N SER A 52 4.99 -45.43 -5.32
CA SER A 52 5.59 -46.63 -4.76
C SER A 52 4.56 -47.75 -4.53
N THR A 53 3.31 -47.40 -4.15
CA THR A 53 2.20 -48.39 -4.05
C THR A 53 1.87 -48.99 -5.40
N GLU A 54 1.76 -48.20 -6.45
CA GLU A 54 1.50 -48.68 -7.82
C GLU A 54 2.67 -49.52 -8.37
N GLN A 55 3.90 -49.14 -8.08
CA GLN A 55 5.10 -49.87 -8.48
C GLN A 55 5.14 -51.26 -7.84
N VAL A 56 4.85 -51.39 -6.53
CA VAL A 56 4.78 -52.69 -5.86
C VAL A 56 3.68 -53.54 -6.48
N LEU A 57 2.47 -53.00 -6.66
CA LEU A 57 1.36 -53.74 -7.28
C LEU A 57 1.66 -54.19 -8.70
N SER A 58 2.32 -53.36 -9.52
CA SER A 58 2.74 -53.71 -10.88
C SER A 58 3.73 -54.87 -10.90
N LEU A 59 4.76 -54.78 -10.06
CA LEU A 59 5.78 -55.83 -9.98
C LEU A 59 5.19 -57.19 -9.57
N VAL A 60 4.26 -57.21 -8.59
CA VAL A 60 3.60 -58.46 -8.19
C VAL A 60 2.71 -59.03 -9.30
N LYS A 61 1.98 -58.15 -10.03
CA LYS A 61 1.19 -58.56 -11.22
C LYS A 61 2.05 -59.15 -12.31
N ASP A 62 3.21 -58.52 -12.58
CA ASP A 62 4.16 -58.99 -13.61
C ASP A 62 4.74 -60.33 -13.24
N ALA A 63 5.09 -60.55 -11.96
CA ALA A 63 5.54 -61.83 -11.44
C ALA A 63 4.49 -62.93 -11.60
N GLU A 64 3.23 -62.66 -11.24
CA GLU A 64 2.12 -63.60 -11.41
C GLU A 64 1.83 -63.90 -12.87
N THR A 65 1.87 -62.90 -13.73
CA THR A 65 1.66 -63.07 -15.17
C THR A 65 2.77 -63.94 -15.79
N GLY A 66 4.01 -63.71 -15.41
CA GLY A 66 5.14 -64.51 -15.82
C GLY A 66 5.02 -65.99 -15.40
N GLN A 67 4.67 -66.24 -14.12
CA GLN A 67 4.43 -67.60 -13.61
C GLN A 67 3.29 -68.29 -14.37
N ARG A 68 2.17 -67.64 -14.60
CA ARG A 68 1.03 -68.19 -15.35
C ARG A 68 1.42 -68.54 -16.81
N GLY A 69 2.18 -67.65 -17.48
CA GLY A 69 2.71 -67.90 -18.81
C GLY A 69 3.59 -69.14 -18.85
N TYR A 70 4.48 -69.29 -17.89
CA TYR A 70 5.34 -70.50 -17.76
C TYR A 70 4.51 -71.76 -17.52
N LEU A 71 3.55 -71.79 -16.63
CA LEU A 71 2.70 -72.92 -16.34
C LEU A 71 1.89 -73.36 -17.56
N LEU A 72 1.47 -72.43 -18.42
CA LEU A 72 0.73 -72.76 -19.65
C LEU A 72 1.62 -73.26 -20.76
N THR A 73 2.77 -72.68 -20.98
CA THR A 73 3.62 -72.95 -22.16
C THR A 73 4.76 -73.88 -21.86
N GLY A 74 5.27 -73.95 -20.66
CA GLY A 74 6.52 -74.64 -20.30
C GLY A 74 7.78 -73.91 -20.72
N ASP A 75 7.64 -72.69 -21.29
CA ASP A 75 8.78 -71.92 -21.77
C ASP A 75 9.27 -70.99 -20.65
N GLU A 76 10.52 -71.17 -20.24
CA GLU A 76 11.14 -70.38 -19.16
C GLU A 76 11.35 -68.93 -19.50
N SER A 77 11.26 -68.49 -20.74
CA SER A 77 11.33 -67.09 -21.13
C SER A 77 10.22 -66.26 -20.51
N TYR A 78 9.05 -66.88 -20.23
CA TYR A 78 7.94 -66.24 -19.51
C TYR A 78 8.27 -65.94 -18.06
N LEU A 79 9.28 -66.52 -17.44
CA LEU A 79 9.70 -66.25 -16.09
C LEU A 79 10.54 -64.95 -15.97
N THR A 80 10.91 -64.31 -17.08
CA THR A 80 11.69 -63.07 -17.04
C THR A 80 11.04 -61.97 -16.18
N PRO A 81 9.70 -61.68 -16.25
CA PRO A 81 9.05 -60.71 -15.38
C PRO A 81 9.07 -61.13 -13.89
N HIS A 82 8.94 -62.42 -13.59
CA HIS A 82 9.03 -62.94 -12.23
C HIS A 82 10.42 -62.69 -11.62
N LEU A 83 11.49 -63.01 -12.35
CA LEU A 83 12.87 -62.81 -11.91
C LEU A 83 13.19 -61.31 -11.75
N ALA A 84 12.66 -60.49 -12.64
CA ALA A 84 12.79 -59.06 -12.53
C ALA A 84 12.06 -58.50 -11.29
N ALA A 85 10.88 -59.03 -10.98
CA ALA A 85 10.12 -58.64 -9.80
C ALA A 85 10.83 -59.07 -8.52
N ASP A 86 11.35 -60.30 -8.46
CA ASP A 86 12.09 -60.80 -7.30
C ASP A 86 13.29 -59.92 -6.95
N THR A 87 13.97 -59.37 -7.97
CA THR A 87 15.10 -58.46 -7.79
C THR A 87 14.67 -57.03 -7.37
N LYS A 88 13.54 -56.51 -7.91
CA LYS A 88 13.11 -55.10 -7.73
C LYS A 88 12.17 -54.89 -6.53
N LEU A 89 11.39 -55.93 -6.16
CA LEU A 89 10.39 -55.80 -5.08
C LEU A 89 10.98 -55.41 -3.73
N PRO A 90 12.14 -55.92 -3.28
CA PRO A 90 12.73 -55.48 -2.03
C PRO A 90 12.98 -53.98 -1.97
N GLY A 91 13.50 -53.38 -3.05
CA GLY A 91 13.71 -51.96 -3.18
C GLY A 91 12.40 -51.19 -3.22
N ALA A 92 11.42 -51.63 -4.01
CA ALA A 92 10.10 -50.99 -4.11
C ALA A 92 9.33 -51.03 -2.78
N LEU A 93 9.43 -52.14 -2.03
CA LEU A 93 8.85 -52.23 -0.68
C LEU A 93 9.55 -51.30 0.33
N PHE A 94 10.87 -51.17 0.20
CA PHE A 94 11.61 -50.22 1.05
C PHE A 94 11.18 -48.76 0.76
N GLU A 95 11.08 -48.37 -0.51
CA GLU A 95 10.57 -47.04 -0.90
C GLU A 95 9.13 -46.79 -0.41
N LEU A 96 8.29 -47.84 -0.49
CA LEU A 96 6.91 -47.79 0.01
C LEU A 96 6.86 -47.56 1.54
N LEU A 97 7.70 -48.28 2.29
CA LEU A 97 7.82 -48.12 3.75
C LEU A 97 8.37 -46.76 4.13
N GLU A 98 9.38 -46.26 3.42
CA GLU A 98 9.94 -44.93 3.63
C GLU A 98 8.88 -43.84 3.40
N ALA A 99 8.14 -43.95 2.28
CA ALA A 99 7.04 -43.01 2.00
C ALA A 99 5.94 -43.05 3.08
N ALA A 100 5.69 -44.23 3.69
CA ALA A 100 4.73 -44.45 4.73
C ALA A 100 5.10 -43.79 6.09
N THR A 101 6.40 -43.57 6.32
CA THR A 101 6.84 -42.92 7.58
C THR A 101 6.23 -41.50 7.77
N ALA A 102 5.92 -40.84 6.67
CA ALA A 102 5.27 -39.54 6.66
C ALA A 102 3.74 -39.60 6.89
N GLU A 103 3.14 -40.80 6.75
CA GLU A 103 1.68 -41.04 6.80
C GLU A 103 1.34 -42.15 7.81
N PRO A 104 1.37 -41.91 9.12
CA PRO A 104 1.17 -42.93 10.15
C PRO A 104 -0.16 -43.71 10.02
N GLU A 105 -1.20 -43.06 9.44
CA GLU A 105 -2.50 -43.68 9.20
C GLU A 105 -2.42 -44.86 8.20
N GLN A 106 -1.46 -44.82 7.28
CA GLN A 106 -1.27 -45.87 6.26
C GLN A 106 -0.29 -46.94 6.69
N ALA A 107 0.48 -46.75 7.77
CA ALA A 107 1.53 -47.64 8.21
C ALA A 107 1.05 -49.11 8.39
N GLY A 108 -0.14 -49.28 8.99
CA GLY A 108 -0.73 -50.62 9.18
C GLY A 108 -1.08 -51.31 7.87
N ARG A 109 -1.67 -50.62 6.91
CA ARG A 109 -2.00 -51.15 5.58
C ARG A 109 -0.76 -51.50 4.78
N ILE A 110 0.28 -50.67 4.87
CA ILE A 110 1.52 -50.88 4.15
C ILE A 110 2.30 -52.06 4.71
N ALA A 111 2.30 -52.27 6.03
CA ALA A 111 2.85 -53.45 6.66
C ALA A 111 2.12 -54.75 6.18
N GLN A 112 0.79 -54.69 6.03
CA GLN A 112 0.00 -55.79 5.48
C GLN A 112 0.33 -56.04 3.99
N ILE A 113 0.47 -54.98 3.18
CA ILE A 113 0.89 -55.13 1.77
C ILE A 113 2.27 -55.80 1.68
N GLN A 114 3.20 -55.40 2.54
CA GLN A 114 4.53 -56.05 2.59
C GLN A 114 4.45 -57.55 2.90
N LEU A 115 3.68 -57.90 3.95
CA LEU A 115 3.50 -59.30 4.38
C LEU A 115 2.88 -60.13 3.25
N LEU A 116 1.76 -59.64 2.67
CA LEU A 116 1.07 -60.35 1.60
C LEU A 116 1.91 -60.45 0.32
N THR A 117 2.71 -59.45 0.02
CA THR A 117 3.64 -59.47 -1.10
C THR A 117 4.70 -60.58 -0.92
N GLN A 118 5.26 -60.70 0.29
CA GLN A 118 6.21 -61.80 0.60
C GLN A 118 5.54 -63.17 0.51
N GLN A 119 4.32 -63.32 1.03
CA GLN A 119 3.53 -64.54 0.93
C GLN A 119 3.27 -64.91 -0.54
N LYS A 120 2.91 -63.89 -1.36
CA LYS A 120 2.67 -64.11 -2.80
C LYS A 120 3.93 -64.56 -3.54
N LEU A 121 5.06 -63.91 -3.28
CA LEU A 121 6.35 -64.32 -3.90
C LEU A 121 6.72 -65.77 -3.51
N THR A 122 6.52 -66.17 -2.26
CA THR A 122 6.75 -67.51 -1.77
C THR A 122 5.85 -68.52 -2.48
N GLU A 123 4.55 -68.22 -2.63
CA GLU A 123 3.58 -69.03 -3.36
C GLU A 123 3.98 -69.18 -4.85
N LEU A 124 4.35 -68.10 -5.52
CA LEU A 124 4.80 -68.13 -6.91
C LEU A 124 6.07 -68.98 -7.07
N ALA A 125 7.08 -68.80 -6.22
CA ALA A 125 8.33 -69.57 -6.25
C ALA A 125 8.09 -71.06 -6.02
N GLU A 126 7.22 -71.40 -5.01
CA GLU A 126 6.87 -72.81 -4.73
C GLU A 126 6.15 -73.46 -5.90
N THR A 127 5.21 -72.75 -6.51
CA THR A 127 4.46 -73.26 -7.67
C THR A 127 5.36 -73.49 -8.86
N ILE A 128 6.36 -72.59 -9.13
CA ILE A 128 7.34 -72.71 -10.15
C ILE A 128 8.29 -73.96 -9.85
N ARG A 129 8.71 -74.10 -8.58
CA ARG A 129 9.50 -75.19 -8.12
C ARG A 129 8.81 -76.53 -8.38
N VAL A 130 7.55 -76.65 -7.98
CA VAL A 130 6.76 -77.89 -8.22
C VAL A 130 6.60 -78.19 -9.72
N ALA A 131 6.35 -77.13 -10.52
CA ALA A 131 6.24 -77.28 -11.98
C ALA A 131 7.53 -77.88 -12.60
N ARG A 132 8.73 -77.53 -12.10
CA ARG A 132 10.01 -77.99 -12.54
C ARG A 132 10.32 -79.40 -12.04
N SER A 133 9.96 -79.76 -10.80
CA SER A 133 10.31 -80.99 -10.16
C SER A 133 9.28 -82.10 -10.30
N GLU A 134 7.99 -81.76 -10.27
CA GLU A 134 6.87 -82.77 -10.24
C GLU A 134 5.95 -82.66 -11.46
N GLY A 135 6.22 -81.69 -12.33
CA GLY A 135 5.43 -81.46 -13.53
C GLY A 135 4.40 -80.35 -13.43
N ARG A 136 4.06 -79.78 -14.59
CA ARG A 136 3.16 -78.60 -14.67
C ARG A 136 1.74 -78.95 -14.24
N GLU A 137 1.22 -80.14 -14.49
CA GLU A 137 -0.11 -80.61 -14.04
C GLU A 137 -0.26 -80.47 -12.49
N ARG A 138 0.77 -80.89 -11.78
CA ARG A 138 0.80 -80.85 -10.33
C ARG A 138 0.81 -79.36 -9.82
N ALA A 139 1.55 -78.49 -10.45
CA ALA A 139 1.56 -77.06 -10.13
C ALA A 139 0.22 -76.45 -10.44
N ILE A 140 -0.45 -76.81 -11.52
CA ILE A 140 -1.78 -76.31 -11.87
C ILE A 140 -2.82 -76.70 -10.78
N GLU A 141 -2.71 -77.90 -10.18
CA GLU A 141 -3.58 -78.29 -9.04
C GLU A 141 -3.37 -77.38 -7.86
N ILE A 142 -2.19 -76.88 -7.53
CA ILE A 142 -1.92 -75.91 -6.48
C ILE A 142 -2.58 -74.57 -6.85
N VAL A 143 -2.47 -74.08 -8.08
CA VAL A 143 -3.11 -72.85 -8.53
C VAL A 143 -4.64 -72.96 -8.43
N LYS A 144 -5.26 -74.11 -8.69
CA LYS A 144 -6.69 -74.35 -8.58
C LYS A 144 -7.21 -74.21 -7.12
N THR A 145 -6.36 -74.26 -6.11
CA THR A 145 -6.76 -73.98 -4.72
C THR A 145 -7.21 -72.55 -4.46
N ASN A 146 -6.93 -71.65 -5.43
CA ASN A 146 -7.19 -70.21 -5.35
C ASN A 146 -6.40 -69.47 -4.24
N SER A 147 -5.51 -70.11 -3.51
CA SER A 147 -4.70 -69.44 -2.46
C SER A 147 -3.94 -68.25 -2.99
N GLY A 148 -3.20 -68.41 -4.07
CA GLY A 148 -2.45 -67.33 -4.70
C GLY A 148 -3.35 -66.19 -5.26
N ARG A 149 -4.57 -66.54 -5.71
CA ARG A 149 -5.56 -65.54 -6.18
C ARG A 149 -6.07 -64.71 -4.99
N ASN A 150 -6.43 -65.34 -3.87
CA ASN A 150 -6.92 -64.65 -2.71
C ASN A 150 -5.87 -63.63 -2.17
N ILE A 151 -4.60 -64.08 -2.04
CA ILE A 151 -3.51 -63.18 -1.63
C ILE A 151 -3.40 -62.00 -2.58
N MET A 152 -3.48 -62.23 -3.92
CA MET A 152 -3.38 -61.14 -4.92
C MET A 152 -4.57 -60.18 -4.84
N ASP A 153 -5.79 -60.69 -4.58
CA ASP A 153 -6.98 -59.87 -4.43
C ASP A 153 -6.90 -59.01 -3.15
N ASP A 154 -6.38 -59.56 -2.03
CA ASP A 154 -6.12 -58.83 -0.80
C ASP A 154 -5.10 -57.72 -1.02
N ILE A 155 -3.98 -57.95 -1.73
CA ILE A 155 -3.01 -56.95 -2.10
C ILE A 155 -3.68 -55.83 -2.90
N ARG A 156 -4.52 -56.16 -3.90
CA ARG A 156 -5.23 -55.17 -4.73
C ARG A 156 -6.18 -54.31 -3.89
N VAL A 157 -6.93 -54.92 -2.98
CA VAL A 157 -7.84 -54.19 -2.08
C VAL A 157 -7.07 -53.20 -1.23
N LEU A 158 -5.99 -53.63 -0.59
CA LEU A 158 -5.18 -52.76 0.25
C LEU A 158 -4.52 -51.60 -0.55
N CYS A 159 -3.91 -51.92 -1.69
CA CYS A 159 -3.31 -50.90 -2.57
C CYS A 159 -4.37 -49.89 -3.05
N THR A 160 -5.58 -50.39 -3.41
CA THR A 160 -6.67 -49.52 -3.84
C THR A 160 -7.14 -48.63 -2.68
N ALA A 161 -7.25 -49.14 -1.46
CA ALA A 161 -7.62 -48.39 -0.28
C ALA A 161 -6.61 -47.26 0.02
N VAL A 162 -5.29 -47.58 -0.01
CA VAL A 162 -4.23 -46.58 0.15
C VAL A 162 -4.34 -45.48 -0.93
N THR A 163 -4.49 -45.93 -2.18
CA THR A 163 -4.58 -45.01 -3.32
C THR A 163 -5.78 -44.09 -3.24
N GLN A 164 -6.96 -44.62 -2.91
CA GLN A 164 -8.18 -43.84 -2.80
C GLN A 164 -8.11 -42.80 -1.65
N ASP A 165 -7.58 -43.19 -0.49
CA ASP A 165 -7.44 -42.29 0.64
C ASP A 165 -6.47 -41.15 0.33
N GLU A 166 -5.34 -41.46 -0.31
CA GLU A 166 -4.36 -40.45 -0.68
C GLU A 166 -4.89 -39.49 -1.79
N TYR A 167 -5.63 -40.01 -2.78
CA TYR A 167 -6.29 -39.15 -3.76
C TYR A 167 -7.34 -38.24 -3.11
N ARG A 168 -8.08 -38.73 -2.13
CA ARG A 168 -9.05 -37.92 -1.38
C ARG A 168 -8.35 -36.77 -0.66
N LYS A 169 -7.24 -37.05 0.04
CA LYS A 169 -6.41 -36.04 0.71
C LYS A 169 -5.91 -34.98 -0.28
N LEU A 170 -5.40 -35.39 -1.45
CA LEU A 170 -4.96 -34.46 -2.51
C LEU A 170 -6.06 -33.53 -2.99
N VAL A 171 -7.27 -34.07 -3.23
CA VAL A 171 -8.42 -33.29 -3.70
C VAL A 171 -8.87 -32.30 -2.61
N GLU A 172 -8.97 -32.75 -1.37
CA GLU A 172 -9.36 -31.89 -0.24
C GLU A 172 -8.36 -30.76 -0.01
N HIS A 173 -7.06 -31.09 -0.03
CA HIS A 173 -5.99 -30.11 0.13
C HIS A 173 -5.98 -29.09 -1.01
N SER A 174 -6.13 -29.55 -2.25
CA SER A 174 -6.25 -28.66 -3.42
C SER A 174 -7.45 -27.72 -3.30
N ARG A 175 -8.61 -28.19 -2.87
CA ARG A 175 -9.80 -27.37 -2.64
C ARG A 175 -9.59 -26.32 -1.53
N GLN A 176 -8.91 -26.70 -0.45
CA GLN A 176 -8.58 -25.77 0.64
C GLN A 176 -7.64 -24.64 0.15
N LEU A 177 -6.58 -25.00 -0.59
CA LEU A 177 -5.67 -24.01 -1.16
C LEU A 177 -6.38 -23.05 -2.13
N GLN A 178 -7.26 -23.58 -2.99
CA GLN A 178 -8.05 -22.75 -3.91
C GLN A 178 -8.96 -21.78 -3.15
N ARG A 179 -9.68 -22.25 -2.12
CA ARG A 179 -10.55 -21.37 -1.30
C ARG A 179 -9.75 -20.26 -0.62
N GLN A 180 -8.58 -20.60 -0.06
CA GLN A 180 -7.71 -19.57 0.56
C GLN A 180 -7.22 -18.57 -0.47
N ALA A 181 -6.78 -19.03 -1.64
CA ALA A 181 -6.34 -18.16 -2.72
C ALA A 181 -7.46 -17.22 -3.21
N ASP A 182 -8.70 -17.71 -3.32
CA ASP A 182 -9.85 -16.91 -3.74
C ASP A 182 -10.22 -15.85 -2.69
N ILE A 183 -10.21 -16.20 -1.41
CA ILE A 183 -10.44 -15.24 -0.31
C ILE A 183 -9.35 -14.17 -0.32
N ASN A 184 -8.09 -14.55 -0.44
CA ASN A 184 -6.97 -13.62 -0.44
C ASN A 184 -6.98 -12.70 -1.68
N ARG A 185 -7.35 -13.21 -2.85
CA ARG A 185 -7.58 -12.38 -4.05
C ARG A 185 -8.68 -11.35 -3.80
N GLY A 186 -9.79 -11.75 -3.20
CA GLY A 186 -10.87 -10.85 -2.81
C GLY A 186 -10.39 -9.73 -1.87
N VAL A 187 -9.61 -10.08 -0.85
CA VAL A 187 -9.04 -9.11 0.10
C VAL A 187 -8.08 -8.14 -0.60
N ILE A 188 -7.20 -8.63 -1.48
CA ILE A 188 -6.25 -7.78 -2.22
C ILE A 188 -7.00 -6.81 -3.14
N VAL A 189 -8.01 -7.27 -3.88
CA VAL A 189 -8.82 -6.41 -4.76
C VAL A 189 -9.55 -5.35 -3.93
N LEU A 190 -10.18 -5.74 -2.83
CA LEU A 190 -10.89 -4.80 -1.96
C LEU A 190 -9.95 -3.76 -1.36
N ALA A 191 -8.78 -4.19 -0.86
CA ALA A 191 -7.76 -3.29 -0.32
C ALA A 191 -7.23 -2.32 -1.40
N GLY A 192 -7.02 -2.81 -2.62
CA GLY A 192 -6.61 -1.99 -3.76
C GLY A 192 -7.64 -0.94 -4.13
N LEU A 193 -8.92 -1.30 -4.21
CA LEU A 193 -10.01 -0.37 -4.47
C LEU A 193 -10.13 0.70 -3.38
N LEU A 194 -9.98 0.30 -2.13
CA LEU A 194 -10.01 1.21 -0.98
C LEU A 194 -8.85 2.20 -1.02
N LEU A 195 -7.65 1.74 -1.37
CA LEU A 195 -6.48 2.58 -1.55
C LEU A 195 -6.68 3.61 -2.68
N VAL A 196 -7.19 3.20 -3.83
CA VAL A 196 -7.51 4.10 -4.95
C VAL A 196 -8.55 5.14 -4.54
N CYS A 197 -9.58 4.74 -3.83
CA CYS A 197 -10.60 5.66 -3.31
C CYS A 197 -10.01 6.68 -2.33
N LEU A 198 -9.14 6.25 -1.42
CA LEU A 198 -8.43 7.13 -0.49
C LEU A 198 -7.52 8.13 -1.21
N LEU A 199 -6.76 7.69 -2.22
CA LEU A 199 -5.92 8.57 -3.03
C LEU A 199 -6.75 9.62 -3.76
N PHE A 200 -7.87 9.21 -4.36
CA PHE A 200 -8.79 10.13 -5.03
C PHE A 200 -9.42 11.16 -4.07
N CYS A 201 -9.82 10.72 -2.88
CA CYS A 201 -10.31 11.61 -1.84
C CYS A 201 -9.22 12.61 -1.38
N ALA A 202 -7.98 12.12 -1.21
CA ALA A 202 -6.84 12.96 -0.84
C ALA A 202 -6.57 14.05 -1.87
N GLU A 203 -6.56 13.69 -3.15
CA GLU A 203 -6.37 14.62 -4.26
C GLU A 203 -7.48 15.68 -4.31
N ARG A 204 -8.75 15.25 -4.10
CA ARG A 204 -9.90 16.19 -4.03
C ARG A 204 -9.79 17.18 -2.86
N VAL A 205 -9.35 16.72 -1.70
CA VAL A 205 -9.15 17.58 -0.53
C VAL A 205 -7.98 18.54 -0.76
N ALA A 206 -6.86 18.05 -1.30
CA ALA A 206 -5.69 18.88 -1.61
C ALA A 206 -6.02 19.96 -2.64
N SER A 207 -6.68 19.62 -3.75
CA SER A 207 -7.06 20.58 -4.79
C SER A 207 -8.00 21.67 -4.27
N ARG A 208 -8.96 21.32 -3.40
CA ARG A 208 -9.83 22.33 -2.75
C ARG A 208 -9.05 23.26 -1.82
N ALA A 209 -8.09 22.73 -1.09
CA ALA A 209 -7.25 23.53 -0.19
C ALA A 209 -6.35 24.50 -0.96
N PHE A 210 -5.77 24.06 -2.09
CA PHE A 210 -4.99 24.92 -2.98
C PHE A 210 -5.83 26.03 -3.61
N ALA A 211 -7.00 25.71 -4.16
CA ALA A 211 -7.90 26.68 -4.75
C ALA A 211 -8.33 27.75 -3.74
N LYS A 212 -8.63 27.37 -2.49
CA LYS A 212 -8.98 28.32 -1.42
C LYS A 212 -7.80 29.23 -1.04
N ARG A 213 -6.58 28.69 -1.00
CA ARG A 213 -5.37 29.50 -0.74
C ARG A 213 -5.16 30.54 -1.84
N GLU A 214 -5.27 30.15 -3.08
CA GLU A 214 -5.11 31.06 -4.22
C GLU A 214 -6.15 32.16 -4.20
N GLN A 215 -7.40 31.84 -3.89
CA GLN A 215 -8.46 32.84 -3.77
C GLN A 215 -8.17 33.85 -2.67
N VAL A 216 -7.73 33.43 -1.48
CA VAL A 216 -7.38 34.33 -0.37
C VAL A 216 -6.20 35.20 -0.73
N MET A 217 -5.17 34.66 -1.40
CA MET A 217 -4.02 35.47 -1.83
C MET A 217 -4.41 36.51 -2.88
N ARG A 218 -5.28 36.18 -3.84
CA ARG A 218 -5.81 37.14 -4.82
C ARG A 218 -6.61 38.25 -4.15
N GLN A 219 -7.48 37.93 -3.17
CA GLN A 219 -8.25 38.92 -2.45
C GLN A 219 -7.35 39.87 -1.63
N LEU A 220 -6.27 39.34 -1.04
CA LEU A 220 -5.32 40.18 -0.29
C LEU A 220 -4.58 41.13 -1.21
N ASP A 221 -4.10 40.64 -2.36
CA ASP A 221 -3.38 41.44 -3.37
C ASP A 221 -4.30 42.56 -3.94
N GLU A 222 -5.55 42.21 -4.25
CA GLU A 222 -6.56 43.14 -4.74
C GLU A 222 -6.88 44.23 -3.68
N SER A 223 -7.04 43.82 -2.43
CA SER A 223 -7.27 44.77 -1.31
C SER A 223 -6.09 45.70 -1.10
N GLN A 224 -4.85 45.20 -1.17
CA GLN A 224 -3.64 46.05 -1.09
C GLN A 224 -3.53 47.02 -2.25
N ARG A 225 -3.80 46.59 -3.49
CA ARG A 225 -3.80 47.46 -4.68
C ARG A 225 -4.86 48.55 -4.58
N LEU A 226 -6.07 48.17 -4.13
CA LEU A 226 -7.15 49.15 -3.95
C LEU A 226 -6.77 50.22 -2.92
N MET A 227 -6.21 49.80 -1.79
CA MET A 227 -5.74 50.72 -0.75
C MET A 227 -4.64 51.66 -1.27
N GLN A 228 -3.65 51.15 -1.98
CA GLN A 228 -2.59 51.97 -2.59
C GLN A 228 -3.16 52.93 -3.62
N THR A 229 -4.04 52.47 -4.51
CA THR A 229 -4.63 53.31 -5.55
C THR A 229 -5.48 54.42 -4.93
N THR A 230 -6.25 54.11 -3.88
CA THR A 230 -7.04 55.09 -3.16
C THR A 230 -6.14 56.14 -2.54
N LEU A 231 -5.10 55.75 -1.79
CA LEU A 231 -4.16 56.69 -1.16
C LEU A 231 -3.40 57.55 -2.18
N MET A 232 -3.06 57.01 -3.35
CA MET A 232 -2.39 57.76 -4.40
C MET A 232 -3.33 58.65 -5.21
N GLY A 233 -4.63 58.32 -5.30
CA GLY A 233 -5.64 59.06 -6.05
C GLY A 233 -6.35 60.20 -5.24
N ILE A 234 -6.12 60.28 -3.93
CA ILE A 234 -6.67 61.36 -3.09
C ILE A 234 -6.05 62.68 -3.51
N GLY A 235 -6.90 63.67 -3.81
CA GLY A 235 -6.46 65.01 -4.19
C GLY A 235 -5.84 65.85 -3.05
N ASP A 236 -5.88 65.33 -1.84
CA ASP A 236 -5.30 65.94 -0.65
C ASP A 236 -3.93 65.37 -0.33
N ALA A 237 -3.06 66.13 0.32
CA ALA A 237 -1.76 65.65 0.77
C ALA A 237 -1.91 64.66 1.91
N VAL A 238 -1.37 63.44 1.73
CA VAL A 238 -1.37 62.37 2.72
C VAL A 238 0.09 61.95 3.02
N ILE A 239 0.42 61.98 4.32
CA ILE A 239 1.67 61.44 4.87
C ILE A 239 1.29 60.49 6.00
N CYS A 240 1.82 59.24 5.94
CA CYS A 240 1.66 58.26 7.03
C CYS A 240 2.98 58.12 7.78
N THR A 241 2.91 57.85 9.06
CA THR A 241 4.08 57.62 9.92
C THR A 241 3.95 56.31 10.70
N ASP A 242 5.07 55.78 11.15
CA ASP A 242 5.12 54.73 12.14
C ASP A 242 4.84 55.30 13.58
N GLU A 243 4.84 54.44 14.57
CA GLU A 243 4.65 54.80 16.00
C GLU A 243 5.75 55.73 16.54
N ARG A 244 6.88 55.84 15.82
CA ARG A 244 8.02 56.71 16.18
C ARG A 244 7.99 58.03 15.44
N GLY A 245 6.93 58.32 14.67
CA GLY A 245 6.81 59.55 13.87
C GLY A 245 7.68 59.57 12.60
N ARG A 246 8.19 58.41 12.12
CA ARG A 246 8.93 58.33 10.86
C ARG A 246 7.99 58.10 9.69
N VAL A 247 8.24 58.78 8.59
CA VAL A 247 7.41 58.69 7.38
C VAL A 247 7.48 57.28 6.79
N THR A 248 6.32 56.65 6.62
CA THR A 248 6.16 55.33 5.98
C THR A 248 5.50 55.40 4.61
N LEU A 249 4.75 56.50 4.34
CA LEU A 249 4.11 56.73 3.06
C LEU A 249 3.96 58.24 2.84
N ILE A 250 4.18 58.68 1.62
CA ILE A 250 3.90 60.05 1.16
C ILE A 250 3.27 60.00 -0.24
N ASN A 251 2.05 60.54 -0.41
CA ASN A 251 1.38 60.54 -1.70
C ASN A 251 1.89 61.62 -2.65
N PRO A 252 1.60 61.57 -3.96
CA PRO A 252 2.12 62.55 -4.94
C PRO A 252 1.76 64.00 -4.63
N VAL A 253 0.61 64.26 -4.00
CA VAL A 253 0.19 65.60 -3.60
C VAL A 253 1.05 66.13 -2.46
N ALA A 254 1.30 65.31 -1.45
CA ALA A 254 2.18 65.69 -0.34
C ALA A 254 3.63 65.89 -0.82
N GLN A 255 4.12 65.08 -1.75
CA GLN A 255 5.47 65.27 -2.38
C GLN A 255 5.56 66.64 -3.03
N LYS A 256 4.54 67.03 -3.82
CA LYS A 256 4.52 68.35 -4.48
C LYS A 256 4.49 69.51 -3.49
N LEU A 257 3.72 69.36 -2.41
CA LEU A 257 3.57 70.42 -1.41
C LEU A 257 4.80 70.49 -0.50
N THR A 258 5.39 69.39 -0.09
CA THR A 258 6.53 69.39 0.83
C THR A 258 7.87 69.57 0.08
N GLY A 259 7.90 69.27 -1.21
CA GLY A 259 9.13 69.26 -2.02
C GLY A 259 10.04 68.07 -1.74
N TRP A 260 9.52 67.03 -1.07
CA TRP A 260 10.23 65.75 -0.80
C TRP A 260 9.78 64.66 -1.75
N ASN A 261 10.72 63.97 -2.37
CA ASN A 261 10.44 62.79 -3.15
C ASN A 261 10.14 61.60 -2.21
N HIS A 262 9.43 60.62 -2.71
CA HIS A 262 9.11 59.42 -1.94
C HIS A 262 10.35 58.76 -1.31
N GLU A 263 11.38 58.52 -2.09
CA GLU A 263 12.61 57.88 -1.67
C GLU A 263 13.37 58.62 -0.58
N ASP A 264 13.39 59.96 -0.64
CA ASP A 264 14.07 60.82 0.32
C ASP A 264 13.29 60.99 1.62
N ALA A 265 11.95 60.91 1.55
CA ALA A 265 11.06 61.13 2.66
C ALA A 265 10.87 59.93 3.58
N ILE A 266 10.92 58.68 2.98
CA ILE A 266 10.71 57.45 3.77
C ILE A 266 11.78 57.30 4.85
N GLY A 267 11.34 56.98 6.07
CA GLY A 267 12.21 56.80 7.24
C GLY A 267 12.67 58.12 7.91
N GLN A 268 12.43 59.29 7.27
CA GLN A 268 12.74 60.57 7.91
C GLN A 268 11.74 60.91 9.01
N PRO A 269 12.17 61.63 10.02
CA PRO A 269 11.22 62.19 11.02
C PRO A 269 10.20 63.11 10.31
N LEU A 270 8.91 63.00 10.66
CA LEU A 270 7.88 63.80 10.04
C LEU A 270 8.14 65.31 10.16
N GLU A 271 8.70 65.78 11.26
CA GLU A 271 9.08 67.17 11.47
C GLU A 271 10.09 67.70 10.43
N THR A 272 10.92 66.82 9.84
CA THR A 272 11.83 67.18 8.78
C THR A 272 11.13 67.33 7.44
N VAL A 273 10.13 66.50 7.16
CA VAL A 273 9.39 66.44 5.90
C VAL A 273 8.22 67.42 5.87
N PHE A 274 7.52 67.57 6.97
CA PHE A 274 6.33 68.41 7.14
C PHE A 274 6.63 69.55 8.11
N ARG A 275 7.21 70.65 7.60
CA ARG A 275 7.58 71.83 8.35
C ARG A 275 6.49 72.84 8.26
N ILE A 276 6.03 73.36 9.40
CA ILE A 276 4.98 74.37 9.50
C ILE A 276 5.41 75.55 10.32
N GLU A 277 5.06 76.71 9.87
CA GLU A 277 5.37 77.99 10.52
C GLU A 277 4.10 78.87 10.70
N ASP A 278 4.17 79.77 11.59
CA ASP A 278 3.13 80.86 11.73
C ASP A 278 3.21 81.81 10.53
N GLU A 279 2.07 82.12 9.93
CA GLU A 279 1.98 82.93 8.70
C GLU A 279 2.54 84.37 8.91
N THR A 280 2.34 84.86 10.12
CA THR A 280 2.67 86.29 10.46
C THR A 280 4.05 86.45 11.08
N SER A 281 4.38 85.62 12.09
CA SER A 281 5.64 85.68 12.82
C SER A 281 6.79 84.92 12.24
N ARG A 282 6.51 84.02 11.29
CA ARG A 282 7.50 83.06 10.66
C ARG A 282 8.27 82.22 11.69
N THR A 283 7.68 82.02 12.85
CA THR A 283 8.24 81.15 13.89
C THR A 283 7.80 79.70 13.64
N PRO A 284 8.69 78.72 13.81
CA PRO A 284 8.34 77.33 13.70
C PRO A 284 7.27 76.90 14.67
N ARG A 285 6.25 76.17 14.21
CA ARG A 285 5.19 75.58 15.05
C ARG A 285 5.37 74.09 15.24
N GLU A 286 5.01 73.61 16.41
CA GLU A 286 5.00 72.19 16.74
C GLU A 286 4.06 71.44 15.77
N SER A 287 4.55 70.34 15.22
CA SER A 287 3.75 69.50 14.32
C SER A 287 2.54 68.92 15.08
N PRO A 288 1.31 69.03 14.51
CA PRO A 288 0.13 68.42 15.11
C PRO A 288 0.27 66.92 15.34
N VAL A 289 1.07 66.24 14.55
CA VAL A 289 1.27 64.79 14.66
C VAL A 289 2.01 64.40 15.94
N MET A 290 2.97 65.21 16.41
CA MET A 290 3.64 64.96 17.68
C MET A 290 2.65 65.08 18.85
N LYS A 291 1.69 65.99 18.71
CA LYS A 291 0.61 66.13 19.67
C LYS A 291 -0.38 64.96 19.64
N VAL A 292 -0.70 64.45 18.42
CA VAL A 292 -1.52 63.25 18.24
C VAL A 292 -0.83 62.02 18.81
N LEU A 293 0.48 61.82 18.56
CA LEU A 293 1.23 60.70 19.11
C LEU A 293 1.31 60.73 20.65
N ARG A 294 1.32 61.91 21.25
CA ARG A 294 1.39 62.09 22.70
C ARG A 294 0.02 61.99 23.38
N GLU A 295 -1.04 62.51 22.74
CA GLU A 295 -2.37 62.69 23.34
C GLU A 295 -3.41 61.69 22.79
N GLY A 296 -3.13 60.97 21.69
CA GLY A 296 -4.02 60.00 21.06
C GLY A 296 -5.31 60.60 20.44
N THR A 297 -5.35 61.94 20.24
CA THR A 297 -6.54 62.63 19.74
C THR A 297 -6.27 63.29 18.39
N VAL A 298 -7.30 63.37 17.53
CA VAL A 298 -7.18 64.04 16.23
C VAL A 298 -6.99 65.53 16.45
N VAL A 299 -5.91 66.11 15.97
CA VAL A 299 -5.53 67.50 16.11
C VAL A 299 -5.56 68.18 14.73
N GLY A 300 -6.33 69.29 14.61
CA GLY A 300 -6.33 70.11 13.41
C GLY A 300 -5.15 71.08 13.36
N LEU A 301 -4.77 71.50 12.15
CA LEU A 301 -3.84 72.63 11.98
C LEU A 301 -4.46 73.94 12.55
N ALA A 302 -3.65 74.66 13.30
CA ALA A 302 -4.09 75.95 13.79
C ALA A 302 -4.26 76.98 12.64
N ASN A 303 -5.23 77.89 12.76
CA ASN A 303 -5.41 78.97 11.80
C ASN A 303 -4.09 79.82 11.67
N HIS A 304 -3.81 80.26 10.45
CA HIS A 304 -2.60 81.06 10.13
C HIS A 304 -1.31 80.25 10.17
N THR A 305 -1.41 78.96 9.77
CA THR A 305 -0.25 78.10 9.60
C THR A 305 0.10 77.94 8.12
N VAL A 306 1.37 78.05 7.75
CA VAL A 306 1.88 77.86 6.39
C VAL A 306 2.82 76.67 6.38
N LEU A 307 2.76 75.85 5.31
CA LEU A 307 3.70 74.77 5.06
C LEU A 307 4.96 75.36 4.39
N VAL A 308 6.14 74.99 4.92
CA VAL A 308 7.43 75.34 4.34
C VAL A 308 8.00 74.15 3.60
N ASN A 309 8.18 74.26 2.30
CA ASN A 309 8.72 73.17 1.49
C ASN A 309 10.25 73.01 1.71
N ARG A 310 10.86 71.96 1.13
CA ARG A 310 12.30 71.66 1.26
C ARG A 310 13.22 72.80 0.77
N THR A 311 12.72 73.64 -0.12
CA THR A 311 13.49 74.81 -0.67
C THR A 311 13.31 76.08 0.14
N GLY A 312 12.53 76.05 1.20
CA GLY A 312 12.24 77.22 2.06
C GLY A 312 11.07 78.11 1.57
N ALA A 313 10.40 77.73 0.51
CA ALA A 313 9.21 78.46 0.05
C ALA A 313 7.98 78.13 0.87
N ALA A 314 7.29 79.20 1.33
CA ALA A 314 6.04 79.08 2.11
C ALA A 314 4.85 78.86 1.16
N ILE A 315 4.10 77.79 1.41
CA ILE A 315 2.89 77.47 0.65
C ILE A 315 1.69 77.68 1.56
N SER A 316 0.91 78.73 1.23
CA SER A 316 -0.35 79.00 1.94
C SER A 316 -1.50 78.22 1.28
N ASP A 317 -2.36 77.60 2.08
CA ASP A 317 -3.57 76.94 1.58
C ASP A 317 -4.59 78.00 1.14
N ARG A 318 -4.63 78.33 -0.16
CA ARG A 318 -5.60 79.32 -0.73
C ARG A 318 -7.06 78.88 -0.65
N ARG A 319 -7.37 77.64 -0.21
CA ARG A 319 -8.78 77.16 -0.14
C ARG A 319 -9.56 77.66 1.05
N GLN A 320 -8.93 78.27 2.05
CA GLN A 320 -9.66 78.91 3.20
C GLN A 320 -10.22 80.32 2.94
N ARG A 321 -9.99 80.94 1.78
CA ARG A 321 -10.60 82.18 1.38
C ARG A 321 -11.81 82.02 0.45
N ARG A 322 -12.90 81.38 0.87
CA ARG A 322 -14.20 81.62 0.27
C ARG A 322 -14.87 82.70 1.16
N PRO A 323 -15.18 83.90 0.64
CA PRO A 323 -16.01 84.82 1.36
C PRO A 323 -17.43 84.24 1.49
N ASP A 324 -17.93 84.28 2.68
CA ASP A 324 -19.33 83.92 3.00
C ASP A 324 -20.24 84.97 2.35
N THR A 325 -20.60 84.75 1.11
CA THR A 325 -21.65 85.52 0.44
C THR A 325 -22.94 84.75 0.61
N ARG A 326 -23.61 84.89 1.74
CA ARG A 326 -25.07 84.75 1.83
C ARG A 326 -25.74 85.95 1.27
N PRO A 327 -26.52 85.91 0.18
CA PRO A 327 -27.54 86.96 -0.07
C PRO A 327 -28.71 86.71 0.90
N GLY A 328 -29.01 87.69 1.71
CA GLY A 328 -30.22 87.67 2.47
C GLY A 328 -31.43 87.73 1.53
N ARG A 329 -32.35 86.83 1.74
CA ARG A 329 -33.79 87.01 1.96
C ARG A 329 -34.42 85.62 2.05
#